data_a770797def992c9a153acc3aa1d97ff6
#
_entry.id   a770797def992c9a153acc3aa1d97ff6
#
_cell.length_a   1.000
_cell.length_b   1.000
_cell.length_c   1.000
_cell.angle_alpha   90.00
_cell.angle_beta   90.00
_cell.angle_gamma   90.00
#
_symmetry.space_group_name_H-M   'P 1'
#
loop_
_entity.id
_entity.type
_entity.pdbx_description
1 polymer ?
#
loop_
_entity_poly.entity_id
_entity_poly.type
_entity_poly.pdbx_seq_one_letter_code
_entity_poly.pdbx_strand_id
1 'polypeptide(L)'
;VNTLILLESSSLLEQWKDKLQTFLDINEELPEYTTPKGLIKKRKSLIGTLQGSHDSMTGIIDIAMAGSICKKGKFHKLVNEYGMIIVDECHHAASNTESAVLKEIKAKYVYGVTAVDRTDQLDKMNFMLIGPIRHKYSAKEQAKQQGIPRLLYPRFTHVVAPRGMMKDEKNPNEAYSILRDNDLRDQMIVQDIKECIKKKRTPVVLSKYVNHCKKLYKQLEGVADSVFLLIGSQSKKENNHIVELMKSVPEDKTMILVATGSLVGEGFDLDRLDTLFLAMPVASSSVIEQFTGRIHRLYDKKDTILVYDYVDVHIPMFDRMYGKRLKA
;
A
#
# COMPACT_ATOMS: atom_id res chain seq x y z
N VAL A 1 0.39 -4.60 28.64
CA VAL A 1 1.69 -3.95 28.40
C VAL A 1 1.45 -2.71 27.55
N ASN A 2 1.94 -1.56 28.02
CA ASN A 2 1.82 -0.32 27.27
C ASN A 2 2.52 -0.45 25.90
N THR A 3 1.82 -0.07 24.85
CA THR A 3 2.24 -0.36 23.48
C THR A 3 2.34 0.92 22.63
N LEU A 4 3.45 1.08 21.92
CA LEU A 4 3.61 2.11 20.90
C LEU A 4 3.68 1.46 19.53
N ILE A 5 2.85 1.93 18.60
CA ILE A 5 2.83 1.51 17.20
C ILE A 5 3.49 2.62 16.38
N LEU A 6 4.60 2.30 15.72
CA LEU A 6 5.34 3.22 14.85
C LEU A 6 4.91 3.01 13.41
N LEU A 7 4.55 4.10 12.76
CA LEU A 7 4.12 4.14 11.37
C LEU A 7 5.00 5.07 10.54
N GLU A 8 5.14 4.73 9.26
CA GLU A 8 5.78 5.58 8.27
C GLU A 8 4.79 6.54 7.60
N SER A 9 3.57 6.05 7.31
CA SER A 9 2.56 6.79 6.55
C SER A 9 1.36 7.20 7.40
N SER A 10 0.92 8.45 7.22
CA SER A 10 -0.26 8.98 7.91
C SER A 10 -1.58 8.34 7.46
N SER A 11 -1.61 7.66 6.33
CA SER A 11 -2.78 6.93 5.83
C SER A 11 -3.06 5.67 6.66
N LEU A 12 -2.01 5.06 7.23
CA LEU A 12 -2.11 3.88 8.07
C LEU A 12 -2.64 4.21 9.48
N LEU A 13 -2.48 5.47 9.95
CA LEU A 13 -2.84 5.85 11.30
C LEU A 13 -4.33 5.61 11.60
N GLU A 14 -5.22 6.08 10.73
CA GLU A 14 -6.67 5.89 10.91
C GLU A 14 -7.04 4.41 10.80
N GLN A 15 -6.41 3.65 9.90
CA GLN A 15 -6.67 2.21 9.78
C GLN A 15 -6.27 1.44 11.02
N TRP A 16 -5.09 1.71 11.57
CA TRP A 16 -4.65 1.11 12.83
C TRP A 16 -5.62 1.44 13.97
N LYS A 17 -6.02 2.71 14.05
CA LYS A 17 -6.97 3.16 15.07
C LYS A 17 -8.31 2.44 14.98
N ASP A 18 -8.89 2.36 13.78
CA ASP A 18 -10.16 1.66 13.54
C ASP A 18 -10.06 0.17 13.87
N LYS A 19 -8.98 -0.49 13.45
CA LYS A 19 -8.76 -1.92 13.74
C LYS A 19 -8.54 -2.18 15.22
N LEU A 20 -7.76 -1.36 15.92
CA LEU A 20 -7.58 -1.47 17.35
C LEU A 20 -8.91 -1.28 18.11
N GLN A 21 -9.74 -0.32 17.70
CA GLN A 21 -11.05 -0.10 18.30
C GLN A 21 -12.03 -1.25 18.03
N THR A 22 -11.90 -1.91 16.88
CA THR A 22 -12.77 -3.02 16.48
C THR A 22 -12.41 -4.33 17.17
N PHE A 23 -11.10 -4.59 17.35
CA PHE A 23 -10.62 -5.91 17.77
C PHE A 23 -10.09 -5.97 19.21
N LEU A 24 -9.85 -4.82 19.85
CA LEU A 24 -9.37 -4.80 21.23
C LEU A 24 -10.47 -4.37 22.18
N ASP A 25 -10.65 -5.16 23.23
CA ASP A 25 -11.37 -4.77 24.45
C ASP A 25 -10.34 -4.35 25.49
N ILE A 26 -10.25 -3.04 25.75
CA ILE A 26 -9.26 -2.46 26.65
C ILE A 26 -9.96 -2.06 27.94
N ASN A 27 -9.73 -2.84 28.96
CA ASN A 27 -10.34 -2.61 30.30
C ASN A 27 -9.41 -1.76 31.18
N GLU A 28 -9.23 -0.50 30.80
CA GLU A 28 -8.43 0.51 31.51
C GLU A 28 -9.23 1.78 31.70
N GLU A 29 -8.90 2.57 32.70
CA GLU A 29 -9.49 3.90 32.87
C GLU A 29 -8.90 4.92 31.91
N LEU A 30 -9.75 5.89 31.49
CA LEU A 30 -9.30 6.99 30.63
C LEU A 30 -8.26 7.84 31.35
N PRO A 31 -7.04 7.98 30.84
CA PRO A 31 -5.98 8.71 31.51
C PRO A 31 -6.25 10.21 31.56
N GLU A 32 -5.80 10.82 32.63
CA GLU A 32 -5.87 12.26 32.83
C GLU A 32 -4.65 12.97 32.22
N TYR A 33 -4.84 14.20 31.78
CA TYR A 33 -3.75 15.04 31.31
C TYR A 33 -3.97 16.50 31.75
N THR A 34 -2.86 17.19 31.98
CA THR A 34 -2.90 18.61 32.32
C THR A 34 -2.79 19.46 31.05
N THR A 35 -3.77 20.34 30.84
CA THR A 35 -3.75 21.29 29.73
C THR A 35 -2.67 22.35 29.93
N PRO A 36 -2.22 23.10 28.90
CA PRO A 36 -1.28 24.21 29.04
C PRO A 36 -1.74 25.32 30.01
N LYS A 37 -3.05 25.37 30.29
CA LYS A 37 -3.66 26.31 31.28
C LYS A 37 -3.76 25.72 32.69
N GLY A 38 -3.13 24.55 32.97
CA GLY A 38 -3.14 23.91 34.28
C GLY A 38 -4.42 23.14 34.63
N LEU A 39 -5.39 23.01 33.72
CA LEU A 39 -6.63 22.26 33.99
C LEU A 39 -6.42 20.77 33.75
N ILE A 40 -6.86 19.94 34.68
CA ILE A 40 -6.87 18.48 34.54
C ILE A 40 -8.10 18.07 33.73
N LYS A 41 -7.89 17.28 32.67
CA LYS A 41 -8.93 16.72 31.80
C LYS A 41 -8.66 15.26 31.55
N LYS A 42 -9.72 14.45 31.35
CA LYS A 42 -9.60 13.05 30.89
C LYS A 42 -9.42 13.01 29.37
N ARG A 43 -8.61 12.07 28.88
CA ARG A 43 -8.52 11.73 27.46
C ARG A 43 -9.87 11.19 26.98
N LYS A 44 -10.15 11.32 25.68
CA LYS A 44 -11.41 10.84 25.09
C LYS A 44 -11.32 9.38 24.60
N SER A 45 -10.13 8.81 24.55
CA SER A 45 -9.86 7.46 24.07
C SER A 45 -8.65 6.89 24.80
N LEU A 46 -8.60 5.57 24.95
CA LEU A 46 -7.44 4.82 25.44
C LEU A 46 -6.37 4.68 24.36
N ILE A 47 -6.75 4.83 23.10
CA ILE A 47 -5.85 4.84 21.95
C ILE A 47 -5.52 6.29 21.62
N GLY A 48 -4.25 6.65 21.81
CA GLY A 48 -3.73 7.97 21.49
C GLY A 48 -3.02 8.03 20.15
N THR A 49 -2.76 9.25 19.66
CA THR A 49 -2.07 9.45 18.38
C THR A 49 -1.06 10.60 18.47
N LEU A 50 0.06 10.46 17.74
CA LEU A 50 1.06 11.51 17.59
C LEU A 50 1.40 11.71 16.12
N GLN A 51 0.92 12.84 15.55
CA GLN A 51 1.17 13.19 14.16
C GLN A 51 1.41 14.70 14.02
N GLY A 52 2.58 15.08 13.57
CA GLY A 52 2.95 16.50 13.42
C GLY A 52 2.86 17.25 14.75
N SER A 53 1.95 18.23 14.86
CA SER A 53 1.67 18.99 16.09
C SER A 53 0.54 18.39 16.93
N HIS A 54 -0.19 17.43 16.39
CA HIS A 54 -1.28 16.78 17.12
C HIS A 54 -0.71 15.73 18.06
N ASP A 55 -0.93 15.89 19.36
CA ASP A 55 -0.51 14.99 20.42
C ASP A 55 -1.68 14.65 21.32
N SER A 56 -2.18 13.43 21.20
CA SER A 56 -3.20 12.86 22.07
C SER A 56 -2.71 11.60 22.78
N MET A 57 -1.39 11.38 22.87
CA MET A 57 -0.79 10.19 23.46
C MET A 57 -1.30 9.94 24.88
N THR A 58 -1.56 8.70 25.18
CA THR A 58 -2.16 8.22 26.44
C THR A 58 -1.15 7.51 27.35
N GLY A 59 -0.08 6.95 26.75
CA GLY A 59 0.86 6.06 27.44
C GLY A 59 0.35 4.63 27.61
N ILE A 60 -0.83 4.29 27.04
CA ILE A 60 -1.45 2.95 27.11
C ILE A 60 -1.25 2.25 25.77
N ILE A 61 -2.00 2.66 24.75
CA ILE A 61 -1.79 2.25 23.35
C ILE A 61 -1.75 3.50 22.51
N ASP A 62 -0.62 3.74 21.88
CA ASP A 62 -0.42 4.95 21.10
C ASP A 62 0.11 4.62 19.71
N ILE A 63 -0.35 5.39 18.73
CA ILE A 63 0.04 5.28 17.33
C ILE A 63 0.80 6.55 16.96
N ALA A 64 2.03 6.41 16.51
CA ALA A 64 2.86 7.58 16.23
C ALA A 64 3.63 7.46 14.93
N MET A 65 3.78 8.61 14.26
CA MET A 65 4.73 8.76 13.17
C MET A 65 6.14 8.88 13.73
N ALA A 66 7.11 8.09 13.21
CA ALA A 66 8.49 8.14 13.68
C ALA A 66 9.07 9.55 13.65
N GLY A 67 8.80 10.33 12.59
CA GLY A 67 9.21 11.73 12.49
C GLY A 67 8.51 12.69 13.48
N SER A 68 7.43 12.26 14.13
CA SER A 68 6.77 13.03 15.19
C SER A 68 7.34 12.70 16.57
N ILE A 69 7.81 11.47 16.77
CA ILE A 69 8.52 11.03 17.99
C ILE A 69 9.86 11.75 18.13
N CYS A 70 10.62 11.84 17.04
CA CYS A 70 11.94 12.52 17.02
C CYS A 70 11.86 13.80 16.20
N LYS A 71 11.84 14.96 16.85
CA LYS A 71 11.86 16.27 16.20
C LYS A 71 13.16 16.98 16.50
N LYS A 72 13.97 17.27 15.46
CA LYS A 72 15.24 17.98 15.58
C LYS A 72 16.17 17.36 16.66
N GLY A 73 16.25 16.03 16.69
CA GLY A 73 17.08 15.29 17.67
C GLY A 73 16.53 15.25 19.10
N LYS A 74 15.32 15.76 19.34
CA LYS A 74 14.63 15.64 20.63
C LYS A 74 13.53 14.60 20.55
N PHE A 75 13.55 13.65 21.47
CA PHE A 75 12.55 12.59 21.55
C PHE A 75 11.36 13.00 22.42
N HIS A 76 10.19 12.46 22.06
CA HIS A 76 8.99 12.65 22.87
C HIS A 76 9.18 12.01 24.26
N LYS A 77 8.71 12.69 25.31
CA LYS A 77 8.91 12.28 26.71
C LYS A 77 8.40 10.87 27.05
N LEU A 78 7.34 10.43 26.37
CA LEU A 78 6.74 9.10 26.59
C LEU A 78 7.45 7.97 25.85
N VAL A 79 8.46 8.22 25.05
CA VAL A 79 9.10 7.21 24.20
C VAL A 79 9.61 5.99 24.96
N ASN A 80 10.05 6.17 26.21
CA ASN A 80 10.57 5.12 27.09
C ASN A 80 9.57 4.56 28.08
N GLU A 81 8.28 4.97 28.02
CA GLU A 81 7.22 4.47 28.90
C GLU A 81 6.56 3.20 28.37
N TYR A 82 6.86 2.81 27.13
CA TYR A 82 6.26 1.64 26.49
C TYR A 82 7.09 0.39 26.72
N GLY A 83 6.42 -0.67 27.15
CA GLY A 83 7.03 -1.99 27.28
C GLY A 83 7.05 -2.79 25.97
N MET A 84 6.22 -2.39 24.99
CA MET A 84 6.14 -3.02 23.67
C MET A 84 6.10 -1.98 22.56
N ILE A 85 6.84 -2.26 21.49
CA ILE A 85 6.85 -1.48 20.26
C ILE A 85 6.46 -2.38 19.10
N ILE A 86 5.56 -1.91 18.26
CA ILE A 86 5.22 -2.53 16.98
C ILE A 86 5.63 -1.56 15.87
N VAL A 87 6.47 -2.01 14.96
CA VAL A 87 6.93 -1.23 13.81
C VAL A 87 6.23 -1.76 12.56
N ASP A 88 5.31 -0.99 12.02
CA ASP A 88 4.64 -1.34 10.77
C ASP A 88 5.54 -0.96 9.58
N GLU A 89 5.46 -1.73 8.49
CA GLU A 89 6.34 -1.65 7.32
C GLU A 89 7.83 -1.61 7.72
N CYS A 90 8.21 -2.48 8.65
CA CYS A 90 9.53 -2.50 9.29
C CYS A 90 10.71 -2.70 8.31
N HIS A 91 10.43 -2.97 7.03
CA HIS A 91 11.46 -2.97 6.00
C HIS A 91 12.09 -1.58 5.79
N HIS A 92 11.45 -0.52 6.26
CA HIS A 92 11.98 0.86 6.30
C HIS A 92 12.69 1.23 7.61
N ALA A 93 12.72 0.35 8.62
CA ALA A 93 13.29 0.63 9.94
C ALA A 93 14.79 1.06 9.92
N ALA A 94 15.52 0.73 8.85
CA ALA A 94 16.87 1.20 8.61
C ALA A 94 16.95 2.68 8.16
N SER A 95 15.83 3.38 7.96
CA SER A 95 15.82 4.81 7.65
C SER A 95 16.42 5.63 8.79
N ASN A 96 16.96 6.82 8.48
CA ASN A 96 17.64 7.65 9.49
C ASN A 96 16.74 7.98 10.68
N THR A 97 15.48 8.31 10.44
CA THR A 97 14.54 8.73 11.48
C THR A 97 14.06 7.55 12.32
N GLU A 98 13.65 6.46 11.69
CA GLU A 98 13.16 5.27 12.40
C GLU A 98 14.26 4.58 13.19
N SER A 99 15.44 4.44 12.58
CA SER A 99 16.59 3.86 13.28
C SER A 99 17.02 4.68 14.50
N ALA A 100 16.93 6.02 14.44
CA ALA A 100 17.21 6.87 15.58
C ALA A 100 16.17 6.66 16.71
N VAL A 101 14.89 6.56 16.38
CA VAL A 101 13.82 6.29 17.35
C VAL A 101 14.00 4.92 17.97
N LEU A 102 14.23 3.88 17.17
CA LEU A 102 14.39 2.50 17.65
C LEU A 102 15.64 2.31 18.54
N LYS A 103 16.70 3.06 18.31
CA LYS A 103 17.90 3.04 19.17
C LYS A 103 17.67 3.70 20.54
N GLU A 104 16.77 4.69 20.62
CA GLU A 104 16.45 5.39 21.87
C GLU A 104 15.47 4.61 22.75
N ILE A 105 14.61 3.79 22.15
CA ILE A 105 13.55 3.05 22.83
C ILE A 105 14.14 1.97 23.75
N LYS A 106 13.61 1.90 25.00
CA LYS A 106 13.99 0.90 26.02
C LYS A 106 12.88 -0.15 26.24
N ALA A 107 12.07 -0.44 25.24
CA ALA A 107 11.02 -1.41 25.34
C ALA A 107 11.56 -2.83 25.48
N LYS A 108 10.87 -3.65 26.28
CA LYS A 108 11.19 -5.09 26.46
C LYS A 108 10.88 -5.90 25.20
N TYR A 109 9.83 -5.50 24.47
CA TYR A 109 9.35 -6.22 23.29
C TYR A 109 9.37 -5.29 22.09
N VAL A 110 10.03 -5.70 21.02
CA VAL A 110 10.05 -4.99 19.74
C VAL A 110 9.65 -5.97 18.64
N TYR A 111 8.57 -5.66 17.92
CA TYR A 111 8.05 -6.46 16.83
C TYR A 111 7.99 -5.62 15.56
N GLY A 112 8.52 -6.17 14.47
CA GLY A 112 8.36 -5.61 13.15
C GLY A 112 7.35 -6.43 12.35
N VAL A 113 6.47 -5.76 11.62
CA VAL A 113 5.56 -6.37 10.64
C VAL A 113 5.81 -5.75 9.28
N THR A 114 5.82 -6.57 8.24
CA THR A 114 5.98 -6.11 6.86
C THR A 114 5.51 -7.18 5.89
N ALA A 115 4.97 -6.76 4.75
CA ALA A 115 4.67 -7.64 3.63
C ALA A 115 5.90 -7.86 2.72
N VAL A 116 6.99 -7.14 2.94
CA VAL A 116 8.15 -7.10 2.05
C VAL A 116 9.35 -7.83 2.67
N ASP A 117 9.88 -8.80 1.94
CA ASP A 117 11.14 -9.45 2.26
C ASP A 117 12.29 -8.61 1.66
N ARG A 118 13.01 -7.90 2.48
CA ARG A 118 14.15 -7.09 2.04
C ARG A 118 15.38 -7.98 1.93
N THR A 119 16.06 -7.93 0.80
CA THR A 119 17.25 -8.75 0.50
C THR A 119 18.50 -7.91 0.22
N ASP A 120 18.42 -6.61 0.46
CA ASP A 120 19.56 -5.70 0.35
C ASP A 120 20.38 -5.66 1.66
N GLN A 121 21.51 -4.98 1.67
CA GLN A 121 22.37 -4.91 2.85
C GLN A 121 21.72 -4.22 4.07
N LEU A 122 20.56 -3.56 3.89
CA LEU A 122 19.81 -2.90 4.95
C LEU A 122 18.95 -3.88 5.76
N ASP A 123 18.75 -5.11 5.28
CA ASP A 123 18.11 -6.19 6.04
C ASP A 123 18.86 -6.47 7.35
N LYS A 124 20.19 -6.47 7.32
CA LYS A 124 21.05 -6.66 8.50
C LYS A 124 20.77 -5.60 9.56
N MET A 125 20.59 -4.34 9.16
CA MET A 125 20.29 -3.26 10.08
C MET A 125 18.90 -3.40 10.70
N ASN A 126 17.91 -3.84 9.93
CA ASN A 126 16.58 -4.17 10.44
C ASN A 126 16.66 -5.30 11.49
N PHE A 127 17.44 -6.34 11.24
CA PHE A 127 17.65 -7.43 12.22
C PHE A 127 18.35 -6.95 13.49
N MET A 128 19.27 -5.99 13.41
CA MET A 128 19.92 -5.40 14.58
C MET A 128 18.96 -4.53 15.42
N LEU A 129 18.01 -3.85 14.78
CA LEU A 129 17.08 -2.93 15.44
C LEU A 129 15.84 -3.63 16.01
N ILE A 130 15.35 -4.67 15.33
CA ILE A 130 14.08 -5.31 15.66
C ILE A 130 14.28 -6.78 16.06
N GLY A 131 15.23 -7.46 15.42
CA GLY A 131 15.49 -8.90 15.59
C GLY A 131 15.23 -9.70 14.34
N PRO A 132 15.49 -11.03 14.39
CA PRO A 132 15.32 -11.90 13.25
C PRO A 132 13.85 -12.15 12.92
N ILE A 133 13.60 -12.62 11.69
CA ILE A 133 12.27 -13.06 11.26
C ILE A 133 11.82 -14.23 12.16
N ARG A 134 10.70 -14.05 12.87
CA ARG A 134 10.12 -15.04 13.78
C ARG A 134 9.02 -15.84 13.12
N HIS A 135 8.28 -15.22 12.21
CA HIS A 135 7.21 -15.87 11.49
C HIS A 135 7.14 -15.31 10.08
N LYS A 136 6.91 -16.20 9.11
CA LYS A 136 6.69 -15.83 7.71
C LYS A 136 5.42 -16.50 7.23
N TYR A 137 4.50 -15.69 6.72
CA TYR A 137 3.25 -16.13 6.13
C TYR A 137 3.27 -15.83 4.64
N SER A 138 3.50 -16.83 3.83
CA SER A 138 3.63 -16.66 2.39
C SER A 138 2.29 -16.43 1.70
N ALA A 139 2.31 -15.71 0.58
CA ALA A 139 1.14 -15.55 -0.28
C ALA A 139 0.54 -16.89 -0.75
N LYS A 140 1.38 -17.93 -0.87
CA LYS A 140 0.96 -19.30 -1.21
C LYS A 140 0.18 -19.96 -0.07
N GLU A 141 0.63 -19.78 1.18
CA GLU A 141 -0.07 -20.29 2.37
C GLU A 141 -1.40 -19.56 2.55
N GLN A 142 -1.42 -18.26 2.36
CA GLN A 142 -2.65 -17.46 2.37
C GLN A 142 -3.64 -17.93 1.31
N ALA A 143 -3.19 -18.15 0.07
CA ALA A 143 -4.01 -18.67 -1.00
C ALA A 143 -4.64 -20.02 -0.66
N LYS A 144 -3.82 -20.91 -0.08
CA LYS A 144 -4.28 -22.25 0.32
C LYS A 144 -5.33 -22.19 1.44
N GLN A 145 -5.17 -21.31 2.42
CA GLN A 145 -6.14 -21.14 3.49
C GLN A 145 -7.45 -20.51 3.02
N GLN A 146 -7.36 -19.52 2.12
CA GLN A 146 -8.54 -18.81 1.60
C GLN A 146 -9.34 -19.64 0.59
N GLY A 147 -8.71 -20.63 -0.05
CA GLY A 147 -9.37 -21.47 -1.07
C GLY A 147 -9.74 -20.72 -2.36
N ILE A 148 -9.35 -19.45 -2.52
CA ILE A 148 -9.66 -18.63 -3.68
C ILE A 148 -8.57 -18.81 -4.74
N PRO A 149 -8.88 -19.33 -5.94
CA PRO A 149 -7.94 -19.47 -7.04
C PRO A 149 -7.36 -18.13 -7.49
N ARG A 150 -6.08 -18.13 -7.82
CA ARG A 150 -5.34 -16.96 -8.33
C ARG A 150 -4.82 -17.28 -9.71
N LEU A 151 -5.21 -16.49 -10.68
CA LEU A 151 -4.85 -16.71 -12.08
C LEU A 151 -4.09 -15.51 -12.61
N LEU A 152 -2.90 -15.78 -13.16
CA LEU A 152 -2.10 -14.79 -13.87
C LEU A 152 -2.34 -14.94 -15.38
N TYR A 153 -2.71 -13.85 -16.02
CA TYR A 153 -2.89 -13.74 -17.48
C TYR A 153 -1.80 -12.86 -18.07
N PRO A 154 -0.67 -13.43 -18.55
CA PRO A 154 0.30 -12.66 -19.31
C PRO A 154 -0.29 -12.27 -20.66
N ARG A 155 -0.24 -10.97 -20.95
CA ARG A 155 -0.74 -10.37 -22.20
C ARG A 155 0.44 -9.83 -22.99
N PHE A 156 0.98 -10.63 -23.89
CA PHE A 156 2.12 -10.23 -24.74
C PHE A 156 1.70 -9.15 -25.71
N THR A 157 2.42 -8.02 -25.67
CA THR A 157 2.22 -6.89 -26.58
C THR A 157 3.18 -6.94 -27.76
N HIS A 158 2.84 -6.24 -28.84
CA HIS A 158 3.70 -6.10 -30.02
C HIS A 158 4.43 -4.74 -30.04
N VAL A 159 4.61 -4.10 -28.89
CA VAL A 159 5.30 -2.82 -28.80
C VAL A 159 6.79 -3.03 -29.00
N VAL A 160 7.33 -2.37 -30.00
CA VAL A 160 8.77 -2.38 -30.30
C VAL A 160 9.37 -0.98 -30.11
N ALA A 161 10.61 -0.92 -29.64
CA ALA A 161 11.33 0.34 -29.56
C ALA A 161 11.70 0.86 -30.95
N PRO A 162 11.62 2.17 -31.21
CA PRO A 162 12.13 2.77 -32.44
C PRO A 162 13.60 2.44 -32.69
N ARG A 163 14.00 2.32 -33.95
CA ARG A 163 15.40 2.09 -34.33
C ARG A 163 16.29 3.20 -33.76
N GLY A 164 17.34 2.85 -33.04
CA GLY A 164 18.28 3.79 -32.43
C GLY A 164 18.04 4.02 -30.93
N MET A 165 16.85 3.81 -30.42
CA MET A 165 16.52 3.98 -28.99
C MET A 165 17.05 2.81 -28.12
N MET A 166 17.32 1.66 -28.72
CA MET A 166 17.84 0.45 -28.05
C MET A 166 19.30 0.57 -27.61
N LYS A 167 20.04 1.60 -28.04
CA LYS A 167 21.47 1.74 -27.74
C LYS A 167 21.76 2.35 -26.37
N ASP A 168 20.81 3.06 -25.76
CA ASP A 168 20.96 3.70 -24.45
C ASP A 168 19.98 3.09 -23.43
N GLU A 169 20.33 1.92 -22.89
CA GLU A 169 19.61 1.30 -21.74
C GLU A 169 19.63 2.19 -20.47
N LYS A 170 20.25 3.36 -20.55
CA LYS A 170 20.50 4.23 -19.38
C LYS A 170 19.33 5.14 -19.02
N ASN A 171 18.33 5.30 -19.90
CA ASN A 171 17.18 6.16 -19.60
C ASN A 171 15.87 5.39 -19.52
N PRO A 172 15.48 4.88 -18.32
CA PRO A 172 14.23 4.16 -18.14
C PRO A 172 12.99 4.97 -18.52
N ASN A 173 13.03 6.31 -18.38
CA ASN A 173 11.88 7.17 -18.67
C ASN A 173 11.53 7.17 -20.16
N GLU A 174 12.53 7.07 -21.03
CA GLU A 174 12.34 6.98 -22.47
C GLU A 174 11.65 5.67 -22.87
N ALA A 175 12.09 4.54 -22.33
CA ALA A 175 11.43 3.26 -22.57
C ALA A 175 9.96 3.27 -22.10
N TYR A 176 9.69 3.84 -20.92
CA TYR A 176 8.32 3.98 -20.44
C TYR A 176 7.45 4.92 -21.29
N SER A 177 8.04 5.96 -21.93
CA SER A 177 7.28 6.85 -22.81
C SER A 177 6.73 6.12 -24.03
N ILE A 178 7.48 5.15 -24.57
CA ILE A 178 7.01 4.31 -25.68
C ILE A 178 5.72 3.56 -25.31
N LEU A 179 5.65 2.99 -24.10
CA LEU A 179 4.46 2.27 -23.66
C LEU A 179 3.29 3.22 -23.39
N ARG A 180 3.57 4.34 -22.71
CA ARG A 180 2.55 5.34 -22.33
C ARG A 180 1.88 5.97 -23.54
N ASP A 181 2.64 6.18 -24.61
CA ASP A 181 2.19 6.88 -25.80
C ASP A 181 1.71 5.91 -26.90
N ASN A 182 1.59 4.59 -26.60
CA ASN A 182 1.17 3.56 -27.53
C ASN A 182 -0.35 3.29 -27.43
N ASP A 183 -1.10 3.81 -28.41
CA ASP A 183 -2.57 3.68 -28.41
C ASP A 183 -3.06 2.24 -28.63
N LEU A 184 -2.34 1.41 -29.40
CA LEU A 184 -2.73 0.01 -29.64
C LEU A 184 -2.61 -0.80 -28.34
N ARG A 185 -1.59 -0.53 -27.54
CA ARG A 185 -1.41 -1.14 -26.24
C ARG A 185 -2.53 -0.74 -25.27
N ASP A 186 -2.89 0.53 -25.25
CA ASP A 186 -4.00 1.03 -24.44
C ASP A 186 -5.33 0.44 -24.86
N GLN A 187 -5.59 0.31 -26.17
CA GLN A 187 -6.79 -0.34 -26.68
C GLN A 187 -6.89 -1.80 -26.24
N MET A 188 -5.77 -2.54 -26.24
CA MET A 188 -5.72 -3.90 -25.70
C MET A 188 -6.10 -3.94 -24.23
N ILE A 189 -5.55 -3.03 -23.41
CA ILE A 189 -5.87 -2.90 -21.97
C ILE A 189 -7.36 -2.61 -21.79
N VAL A 190 -7.89 -1.63 -22.50
CA VAL A 190 -9.30 -1.22 -22.40
C VAL A 190 -10.22 -2.36 -22.82
N GLN A 191 -9.88 -3.11 -23.88
CA GLN A 191 -10.68 -4.26 -24.33
C GLN A 191 -10.71 -5.36 -23.25
N ASP A 192 -9.59 -5.71 -22.66
CA ASP A 192 -9.52 -6.71 -21.59
C ASP A 192 -10.34 -6.26 -20.36
N ILE A 193 -10.34 -4.97 -20.02
CA ILE A 193 -11.17 -4.41 -18.94
C ILE A 193 -12.66 -4.52 -19.28
N LYS A 194 -13.07 -4.20 -20.51
CA LYS A 194 -14.46 -4.36 -20.97
C LYS A 194 -14.95 -5.80 -20.82
N GLU A 195 -14.11 -6.78 -21.15
CA GLU A 195 -14.46 -8.20 -20.97
C GLU A 195 -14.60 -8.58 -19.49
N CYS A 196 -13.79 -8.01 -18.61
CA CYS A 196 -13.93 -8.19 -17.16
C CYS A 196 -15.24 -7.60 -16.62
N ILE A 197 -15.62 -6.41 -17.07
CA ILE A 197 -16.88 -5.76 -16.66
C ILE A 197 -18.09 -6.59 -17.12
N LYS A 198 -18.09 -7.15 -18.34
CA LYS A 198 -19.15 -8.06 -18.80
C LYS A 198 -19.30 -9.29 -17.88
N LYS A 199 -18.20 -9.73 -17.27
CA LYS A 199 -18.18 -10.83 -16.28
C LYS A 199 -18.48 -10.37 -14.85
N LYS A 200 -18.97 -9.14 -14.66
CA LYS A 200 -19.29 -8.52 -13.36
C LYS A 200 -18.11 -8.47 -12.39
N ARG A 201 -16.88 -8.38 -12.89
CA ARG A 201 -15.70 -8.25 -12.07
C ARG A 201 -15.44 -6.79 -11.68
N THR A 202 -14.65 -6.61 -10.63
CA THR A 202 -14.28 -5.29 -10.11
C THR A 202 -12.79 -5.02 -10.32
N PRO A 203 -12.41 -4.47 -11.49
CA PRO A 203 -11.01 -4.25 -11.85
C PRO A 203 -10.40 -3.02 -11.19
N VAL A 204 -9.11 -3.16 -10.82
CA VAL A 204 -8.20 -2.05 -10.56
C VAL A 204 -7.11 -2.01 -11.64
N VAL A 205 -6.91 -0.83 -12.22
CA VAL A 205 -5.94 -0.57 -13.29
C VAL A 205 -4.81 0.28 -12.73
N LEU A 206 -3.62 -0.28 -12.69
CA LEU A 206 -2.46 0.40 -12.12
C LEU A 206 -1.50 0.90 -13.19
N SER A 207 -1.16 2.17 -13.11
CA SER A 207 -0.07 2.77 -13.87
C SER A 207 0.88 3.53 -12.97
N LYS A 208 2.13 3.63 -13.38
CA LYS A 208 3.14 4.48 -12.73
C LYS A 208 2.92 5.97 -12.99
N TYR A 209 2.25 6.33 -14.10
CA TYR A 209 2.19 7.70 -14.60
C TYR A 209 0.78 8.28 -14.53
N VAL A 210 0.67 9.45 -13.91
CA VAL A 210 -0.59 10.20 -13.75
C VAL A 210 -1.27 10.45 -15.10
N ASN A 211 -0.52 10.88 -16.11
CA ASN A 211 -1.07 11.16 -17.45
C ASN A 211 -1.61 9.90 -18.12
N HIS A 212 -0.96 8.75 -17.93
CA HIS A 212 -1.46 7.47 -18.43
C HIS A 212 -2.73 7.03 -17.70
N CYS A 213 -2.80 7.20 -16.39
CA CYS A 213 -4.04 6.97 -15.63
C CYS A 213 -5.18 7.82 -16.16
N LYS A 214 -4.95 9.12 -16.39
CA LYS A 214 -5.96 10.04 -16.96
C LYS A 214 -6.41 9.63 -18.36
N LYS A 215 -5.48 9.18 -19.22
CA LYS A 215 -5.76 8.68 -20.56
C LYS A 215 -6.65 7.43 -20.53
N LEU A 216 -6.29 6.44 -19.72
CA LEU A 216 -7.07 5.21 -19.54
C LEU A 216 -8.43 5.50 -18.90
N TYR A 217 -8.48 6.36 -17.89
CA TYR A 217 -9.73 6.80 -17.26
C TYR A 217 -10.72 7.32 -18.30
N LYS A 218 -10.27 8.28 -19.16
CA LYS A 218 -11.10 8.85 -20.22
C LYS A 218 -11.59 7.81 -21.23
N GLN A 219 -10.75 6.81 -21.57
CA GLN A 219 -11.14 5.73 -22.49
C GLN A 219 -12.11 4.72 -21.87
N LEU A 220 -12.18 4.67 -20.52
CA LEU A 220 -13.06 3.79 -19.76
C LEU A 220 -14.36 4.45 -19.32
N GLU A 221 -14.55 5.75 -19.56
CA GLU A 221 -15.80 6.44 -19.29
C GLU A 221 -16.98 5.74 -20.02
N GLY A 222 -18.03 5.43 -19.28
CA GLY A 222 -19.21 4.70 -19.79
C GLY A 222 -19.03 3.19 -19.98
N VAL A 223 -17.87 2.60 -19.64
CA VAL A 223 -17.65 1.14 -19.70
C VAL A 223 -18.26 0.41 -18.49
N ALA A 224 -18.35 1.08 -17.36
CA ALA A 224 -19.00 0.58 -16.14
C ALA A 224 -19.99 1.63 -15.59
N ASP A 225 -20.84 1.23 -14.63
CA ASP A 225 -21.74 2.16 -13.95
C ASP A 225 -20.98 3.29 -13.24
N SER A 226 -19.77 3.00 -12.75
CA SER A 226 -18.90 3.98 -12.11
C SER A 226 -17.42 3.75 -12.49
N VAL A 227 -16.72 4.82 -12.81
CA VAL A 227 -15.27 4.78 -13.06
C VAL A 227 -14.62 5.81 -12.15
N PHE A 228 -13.62 5.39 -11.39
CA PHE A 228 -12.92 6.21 -10.41
C PHE A 228 -11.46 6.41 -10.80
N LEU A 229 -10.94 7.62 -10.53
CA LEU A 229 -9.54 7.97 -10.76
C LEU A 229 -8.88 8.37 -9.45
N LEU A 230 -7.88 7.60 -9.02
CA LEU A 230 -7.13 7.83 -7.78
C LEU A 230 -5.66 8.07 -8.11
N ILE A 231 -5.21 9.32 -8.06
CA ILE A 231 -3.87 9.73 -8.50
C ILE A 231 -3.18 10.64 -7.48
N GLY A 232 -1.85 10.55 -7.41
CA GLY A 232 -1.05 11.28 -6.44
C GLY A 232 -1.04 12.81 -6.62
N SER A 233 -1.54 13.32 -7.74
CA SER A 233 -1.69 14.77 -7.97
C SER A 233 -2.97 15.38 -7.37
N GLN A 234 -3.87 14.57 -6.84
CA GLN A 234 -5.07 14.99 -6.11
C GLN A 234 -4.74 15.22 -4.64
N SER A 235 -5.49 16.09 -3.98
CA SER A 235 -5.35 16.30 -2.55
C SER A 235 -5.79 15.07 -1.75
N LYS A 236 -5.26 14.92 -0.54
CA LYS A 236 -5.68 13.82 0.37
C LYS A 236 -7.19 13.82 0.62
N LYS A 237 -7.81 15.02 0.70
CA LYS A 237 -9.26 15.16 0.91
C LYS A 237 -10.05 14.64 -0.30
N GLU A 238 -9.62 14.95 -1.51
CA GLU A 238 -10.24 14.43 -2.74
C GLU A 238 -10.09 12.90 -2.84
N ASN A 239 -8.90 12.39 -2.58
CA ASN A 239 -8.67 10.93 -2.60
C ASN A 239 -9.54 10.21 -1.57
N ASN A 240 -9.66 10.72 -0.35
CA ASN A 240 -10.54 10.15 0.67
C ASN A 240 -12.01 10.20 0.24
N HIS A 241 -12.45 11.29 -0.36
CA HIS A 241 -13.82 11.41 -0.88
C HIS A 241 -14.09 10.36 -1.99
N ILE A 242 -13.15 10.16 -2.90
CA ILE A 242 -13.26 9.12 -3.94
C ILE A 242 -13.37 7.72 -3.31
N VAL A 243 -12.57 7.43 -2.28
CA VAL A 243 -12.64 6.15 -1.56
C VAL A 243 -14.01 5.93 -0.91
N GLU A 244 -14.58 6.97 -0.28
CA GLU A 244 -15.93 6.88 0.30
C GLU A 244 -17.01 6.68 -0.78
N LEU A 245 -16.91 7.35 -1.92
CA LEU A 245 -17.81 7.13 -3.05
C LEU A 245 -17.71 5.68 -3.57
N MET A 246 -16.50 5.12 -3.67
CA MET A 246 -16.29 3.73 -4.08
C MET A 246 -16.94 2.73 -3.12
N LYS A 247 -16.83 2.97 -1.80
CA LYS A 247 -17.47 2.14 -0.78
C LYS A 247 -19.00 2.22 -0.84
N SER A 248 -19.56 3.34 -1.29
CA SER A 248 -21.00 3.54 -1.42
C SER A 248 -21.61 2.95 -2.70
N VAL A 249 -20.79 2.48 -3.66
CA VAL A 249 -21.32 1.85 -4.89
C VAL A 249 -22.06 0.56 -4.55
N PRO A 250 -23.34 0.42 -4.92
CA PRO A 250 -24.12 -0.79 -4.68
C PRO A 250 -23.45 -2.03 -5.28
N GLU A 251 -23.64 -3.19 -4.67
CA GLU A 251 -22.99 -4.43 -5.07
C GLU A 251 -23.41 -4.94 -6.46
N ASP A 252 -24.64 -4.63 -6.89
CA ASP A 252 -25.18 -4.96 -8.20
C ASP A 252 -24.61 -4.07 -9.32
N LYS A 253 -23.96 -2.97 -8.98
CA LYS A 253 -23.37 -2.02 -9.91
C LYS A 253 -21.91 -2.34 -10.20
N THR A 254 -21.54 -2.17 -11.46
CA THR A 254 -20.17 -2.35 -11.92
C THR A 254 -19.31 -1.11 -11.64
N MET A 255 -18.04 -1.32 -11.30
CA MET A 255 -17.12 -0.21 -11.11
C MET A 255 -15.71 -0.55 -11.58
N ILE A 256 -14.96 0.49 -11.95
CA ILE A 256 -13.54 0.43 -12.35
C ILE A 256 -12.77 1.43 -11.50
N LEU A 257 -11.63 1.01 -10.97
CA LEU A 257 -10.65 1.93 -10.37
C LEU A 257 -9.44 2.07 -11.28
N VAL A 258 -9.09 3.28 -11.66
CA VAL A 258 -7.80 3.61 -12.31
C VAL A 258 -6.94 4.38 -11.32
N ALA A 259 -5.74 3.90 -11.02
CA ALA A 259 -4.93 4.49 -9.97
C ALA A 259 -3.43 4.51 -10.27
N THR A 260 -2.72 5.44 -9.61
CA THR A 260 -1.26 5.36 -9.50
C THR A 260 -0.87 4.37 -8.40
N GLY A 261 0.16 3.55 -8.67
CA GLY A 261 0.56 2.45 -7.79
C GLY A 261 0.85 2.88 -6.34
N SER A 262 1.45 4.06 -6.12
CA SER A 262 1.75 4.57 -4.78
C SER A 262 0.52 4.73 -3.88
N LEU A 263 -0.62 5.14 -4.43
CA LEU A 263 -1.84 5.36 -3.65
C LEU A 263 -2.57 4.06 -3.28
N VAL A 264 -2.52 3.08 -4.16
CA VAL A 264 -3.09 1.75 -3.86
C VAL A 264 -2.17 0.96 -2.93
N GLY A 265 -0.86 1.27 -2.92
CA GLY A 265 0.13 0.68 -2.02
C GLY A 265 -0.02 1.12 -0.55
N GLU A 266 -0.52 2.33 -0.27
CA GLU A 266 -0.56 2.91 1.07
C GLU A 266 -2.00 3.23 1.52
N GLY A 267 -2.54 2.40 2.41
CA GLY A 267 -3.77 2.75 3.14
C GLY A 267 -5.10 2.62 2.39
N PHE A 268 -5.11 2.12 1.16
CA PHE A 268 -6.33 1.87 0.40
C PHE A 268 -6.94 0.51 0.77
N ASP A 269 -8.20 0.48 1.19
CA ASP A 269 -8.91 -0.71 1.60
C ASP A 269 -10.27 -0.82 0.91
N LEU A 270 -10.37 -1.72 -0.07
CA LEU A 270 -11.63 -2.05 -0.74
C LEU A 270 -11.66 -3.55 -1.07
N ASP A 271 -12.35 -4.31 -0.24
CA ASP A 271 -12.36 -5.78 -0.31
C ASP A 271 -13.00 -6.34 -1.59
N ARG A 272 -13.84 -5.55 -2.27
CA ARG A 272 -14.55 -5.91 -3.49
C ARG A 272 -13.65 -6.09 -4.71
N LEU A 273 -12.43 -5.51 -4.74
CA LEU A 273 -11.52 -5.63 -5.88
C LEU A 273 -11.07 -7.07 -6.09
N ASP A 274 -11.22 -7.59 -7.29
CA ASP A 274 -10.94 -8.99 -7.64
C ASP A 274 -10.05 -9.17 -8.89
N THR A 275 -9.79 -8.12 -9.63
CA THR A 275 -8.98 -8.16 -10.86
C THR A 275 -7.98 -7.02 -10.91
N LEU A 276 -6.71 -7.35 -11.08
CA LEU A 276 -5.60 -6.39 -11.20
C LEU A 276 -5.11 -6.30 -12.64
N PHE A 277 -5.04 -5.10 -13.17
CA PHE A 277 -4.41 -4.80 -14.46
C PHE A 277 -3.11 -4.02 -14.23
N LEU A 278 -1.98 -4.65 -14.49
CA LEU A 278 -0.66 -3.99 -14.46
C LEU A 278 -0.42 -3.26 -15.78
N ALA A 279 -1.05 -2.09 -15.92
CA ALA A 279 -1.01 -1.31 -17.18
C ALA A 279 0.40 -0.77 -17.50
N MET A 280 1.31 -0.73 -16.55
CA MET A 280 2.74 -0.44 -16.76
C MET A 280 3.60 -1.50 -16.08
N PRO A 281 4.73 -1.90 -16.71
CA PRO A 281 5.65 -2.86 -16.11
C PRO A 281 6.21 -2.38 -14.77
N VAL A 282 6.20 -3.26 -13.77
CA VAL A 282 6.77 -3.04 -12.44
C VAL A 282 7.95 -4.00 -12.26
N ALA A 283 9.06 -3.53 -11.73
CA ALA A 283 10.26 -4.33 -11.53
C ALA A 283 10.34 -4.99 -10.14
N SER A 284 9.68 -4.38 -9.14
CA SER A 284 9.76 -4.81 -7.75
C SER A 284 8.72 -5.88 -7.44
N SER A 285 9.18 -7.02 -6.92
CA SER A 285 8.31 -8.07 -6.38
C SER A 285 7.46 -7.56 -5.22
N SER A 286 8.06 -6.75 -4.34
CA SER A 286 7.39 -6.17 -3.18
C SER A 286 6.18 -5.31 -3.56
N VAL A 287 6.30 -4.51 -4.61
CA VAL A 287 5.19 -3.69 -5.11
C VAL A 287 4.05 -4.58 -5.63
N ILE A 288 4.37 -5.67 -6.32
CA ILE A 288 3.37 -6.62 -6.80
C ILE A 288 2.72 -7.35 -5.62
N GLU A 289 3.50 -7.80 -4.65
CA GLU A 289 2.99 -8.45 -3.44
C GLU A 289 2.04 -7.53 -2.66
N GLN A 290 2.38 -6.25 -2.51
CA GLN A 290 1.50 -5.26 -1.89
C GLN A 290 0.18 -5.09 -2.66
N PHE A 291 0.23 -4.97 -4.00
CA PHE A 291 -0.98 -4.82 -4.81
C PHE A 291 -1.84 -6.08 -4.81
N THR A 292 -1.20 -7.23 -4.99
CA THR A 292 -1.92 -8.51 -4.94
C THR A 292 -2.49 -8.77 -3.55
N GLY A 293 -1.74 -8.46 -2.49
CA GLY A 293 -2.22 -8.58 -1.11
C GLY A 293 -3.53 -7.82 -0.84
N ARG A 294 -3.75 -6.67 -1.50
CA ARG A 294 -4.99 -5.91 -1.35
C ARG A 294 -6.19 -6.51 -2.08
N ILE A 295 -5.98 -7.07 -3.26
CA ILE A 295 -7.05 -7.80 -3.96
C ILE A 295 -7.28 -9.21 -3.37
N HIS A 296 -6.38 -9.69 -2.51
CA HIS A 296 -6.49 -10.98 -1.83
C HIS A 296 -7.36 -10.94 -0.56
N ARG A 297 -7.91 -9.79 -0.20
CA ARG A 297 -8.80 -9.70 0.95
C ARG A 297 -10.04 -10.54 0.75
N LEU A 298 -10.49 -11.16 1.83
CA LEU A 298 -11.70 -11.99 1.82
C LEU A 298 -12.91 -11.11 1.50
N TYR A 299 -13.70 -11.57 0.57
CA TYR A 299 -14.99 -11.00 0.23
C TYR A 299 -15.90 -12.14 -0.25
N ASP A 300 -17.07 -12.27 0.33
CA ASP A 300 -17.94 -13.44 0.17
C ASP A 300 -18.32 -13.77 -1.28
N LYS A 301 -18.26 -12.78 -2.17
CA LYS A 301 -18.60 -12.94 -3.60
C LYS A 301 -17.36 -13.10 -4.50
N LYS A 302 -16.20 -13.33 -3.93
CA LYS A 302 -14.94 -13.42 -4.69
C LYS A 302 -14.58 -14.87 -4.97
N ASP A 303 -14.91 -15.36 -6.16
CA ASP A 303 -14.62 -16.74 -6.58
C ASP A 303 -13.20 -16.94 -7.09
N THR A 304 -12.59 -15.93 -7.65
CA THR A 304 -11.27 -16.01 -8.30
C THR A 304 -10.61 -14.64 -8.32
N ILE A 305 -9.31 -14.60 -8.14
CA ILE A 305 -8.50 -13.39 -8.30
C ILE A 305 -7.76 -13.46 -9.63
N LEU A 306 -7.87 -12.40 -10.44
CA LEU A 306 -7.19 -12.31 -11.74
C LEU A 306 -6.12 -11.22 -11.72
N VAL A 307 -4.98 -11.51 -12.32
CA VAL A 307 -3.92 -10.53 -12.56
C VAL A 307 -3.59 -10.52 -14.05
N TYR A 308 -3.81 -9.40 -14.71
CA TYR A 308 -3.39 -9.17 -16.09
C TYR A 308 -2.04 -8.47 -16.09
N ASP A 309 -1.02 -9.13 -16.62
CA ASP A 309 0.33 -8.59 -16.77
C ASP A 309 0.64 -8.34 -18.25
N TYR A 310 0.74 -7.07 -18.64
CA TYR A 310 1.08 -6.70 -20.00
C TYR A 310 2.58 -6.78 -20.21
N VAL A 311 2.99 -7.74 -21.07
CA VAL A 311 4.38 -8.16 -21.24
C VAL A 311 4.94 -7.59 -22.55
N ASP A 312 5.86 -6.68 -22.44
CA ASP A 312 6.45 -5.93 -23.55
C ASP A 312 7.86 -6.50 -23.87
N VAL A 313 7.91 -7.77 -24.36
CA VAL A 313 9.15 -8.55 -24.55
C VAL A 313 10.12 -7.97 -25.56
N HIS A 314 9.63 -7.18 -26.52
CA HIS A 314 10.47 -6.59 -27.56
C HIS A 314 11.26 -5.36 -27.07
N ILE A 315 11.10 -4.99 -25.81
CA ILE A 315 11.92 -3.97 -25.15
C ILE A 315 12.72 -4.67 -24.03
N PRO A 316 14.06 -4.85 -24.19
CA PRO A 316 14.88 -5.69 -23.32
C PRO A 316 14.76 -5.36 -21.82
N MET A 317 14.57 -4.09 -21.49
CA MET A 317 14.36 -3.66 -20.11
C MET A 317 13.08 -4.27 -19.52
N PHE A 318 11.98 -4.26 -20.25
CA PHE A 318 10.69 -4.76 -19.79
C PHE A 318 10.62 -6.29 -19.79
N ASP A 319 11.33 -6.93 -20.71
CA ASP A 319 11.51 -8.39 -20.70
C ASP A 319 12.24 -8.84 -19.41
N ARG A 320 13.35 -8.18 -19.05
CA ARG A 320 14.04 -8.44 -17.79
C ARG A 320 13.16 -8.19 -16.57
N MET A 321 12.30 -7.15 -16.60
CA MET A 321 11.33 -6.90 -15.52
C MET A 321 10.28 -8.01 -15.43
N TYR A 322 9.81 -8.53 -16.56
CA TYR A 322 8.89 -9.66 -16.58
C TYR A 322 9.52 -10.91 -15.95
N GLY A 323 10.76 -11.22 -16.31
CA GLY A 323 11.49 -12.33 -15.69
C GLY A 323 11.67 -12.20 -14.18
N LYS A 324 11.74 -10.98 -13.64
CA LYS A 324 11.73 -10.74 -12.18
C LYS A 324 10.36 -10.97 -11.58
N ARG A 325 9.29 -10.52 -12.23
CA ARG A 325 7.90 -10.70 -11.77
C ARG A 325 7.49 -12.17 -11.69
N LEU A 326 7.95 -12.99 -12.63
CA LEU A 326 7.69 -14.44 -12.64
C LEU A 326 8.31 -15.19 -11.45
N LYS A 327 9.33 -14.61 -10.80
CA LYS A 327 9.99 -15.22 -9.64
C LYS A 327 9.37 -14.81 -8.31
N ALA A 328 8.55 -13.76 -8.31
CA ALA A 328 7.82 -13.26 -7.15
C ALA A 328 6.44 -13.95 -7.03
#